data_45c426114089e7a0439e7b0c18894563
#
_entry.id   45c426114089e7a0439e7b0c18894563
#
_cell.length_a   1.000
_cell.length_b   1.000
_cell.length_c   1.000
_cell.angle_alpha   90.00
_cell.angle_beta   90.00
_cell.angle_gamma   90.00
#
_symmetry.space_group_name_H-M   'P 1'
#
loop_
_entity.id
_entity.type
_entity.pdbx_description
1 polymer ?
#
loop_
_entity_poly.entity_id
_entity_poly.type
_entity_poly.pdbx_seq_one_letter_code
_entity_poly.pdbx_strand_id
1 'polypeptide(L)'
;QSLGLSDIEAGYEARFALSALYAFGFARKEHFETYMPIETRLLFSVVSDIIARELPAFFGNAYLMTHKLIDAIQHDLYTTNLRLVYFHSALRPEPNVDEAISQFPVYAQLTQHLIQAIATETNIPHDTLQNTLFEDYFNTFITRLPQEEVLPIITVDLEFVDNTALGRRLAQLMNNMPALNIILSFDTPDSADLVISNTHLS
;
A
#
# COMPACT_ATOMS: atom_id res chain seq x y z
N GLN A 1 15.13 -24.01 -36.64
CA GLN A 1 15.74 -24.99 -35.72
C GLN A 1 14.71 -25.26 -34.61
N SER A 2 14.16 -26.49 -34.56
CA SER A 2 13.32 -26.91 -33.41
C SER A 2 14.24 -26.98 -32.19
N LEU A 3 13.82 -26.40 -31.06
CA LEU A 3 14.59 -26.41 -29.80
C LEU A 3 14.69 -27.81 -29.16
N GLY A 4 14.24 -28.88 -29.84
CA GLY A 4 14.34 -30.25 -29.37
C GLY A 4 13.46 -30.58 -28.17
N LEU A 5 12.51 -29.68 -27.81
CA LEU A 5 11.58 -29.87 -26.73
C LEU A 5 10.42 -30.79 -27.16
N SER A 6 9.96 -31.65 -26.26
CA SER A 6 8.70 -32.36 -26.43
C SER A 6 7.52 -31.38 -26.39
N ASP A 7 6.35 -31.76 -26.94
CA ASP A 7 5.14 -30.91 -26.90
C ASP A 7 4.73 -30.52 -25.47
N ILE A 8 5.01 -31.37 -24.50
CA ILE A 8 4.75 -31.14 -23.08
C ILE A 8 5.69 -30.05 -22.53
N GLU A 9 6.99 -30.18 -22.79
CA GLU A 9 8.01 -29.20 -22.37
C GLU A 9 7.77 -27.85 -23.05
N ALA A 10 7.47 -27.83 -24.35
CA ALA A 10 7.11 -26.62 -25.08
C ALA A 10 5.86 -25.93 -24.47
N GLY A 11 4.88 -26.72 -24.00
CA GLY A 11 3.70 -26.22 -23.31
C GLY A 11 4.02 -25.56 -21.95
N TYR A 12 4.96 -26.13 -21.18
CA TYR A 12 5.42 -25.54 -19.91
C TYR A 12 6.20 -24.24 -20.14
N GLU A 13 7.13 -24.26 -21.08
CA GLU A 13 7.92 -23.06 -21.44
C GLU A 13 7.04 -21.91 -21.94
N ALA A 14 6.03 -22.23 -22.78
CA ALA A 14 5.09 -21.21 -23.26
C ALA A 14 4.27 -20.60 -22.12
N ARG A 15 3.81 -21.42 -21.16
CA ARG A 15 3.07 -20.94 -19.98
C ARG A 15 3.96 -20.10 -19.07
N PHE A 16 5.21 -20.51 -18.85
CA PHE A 16 6.16 -19.76 -18.06
C PHE A 16 6.46 -18.40 -18.71
N ALA A 17 6.76 -18.39 -20.01
CA ALA A 17 7.01 -17.17 -20.76
C ALA A 17 5.79 -16.22 -20.73
N LEU A 18 4.57 -16.76 -20.88
CA LEU A 18 3.34 -15.99 -20.79
C LEU A 18 3.17 -15.40 -19.38
N SER A 19 3.43 -16.20 -18.33
CA SER A 19 3.37 -15.73 -16.93
C SER A 19 4.36 -14.60 -16.69
N ALA A 20 5.58 -14.69 -17.23
CA ALA A 20 6.56 -13.62 -17.14
C ALA A 20 6.09 -12.35 -17.84
N LEU A 21 5.53 -12.44 -19.05
CA LEU A 21 5.01 -11.28 -19.77
C LEU A 21 3.92 -10.55 -18.97
N TYR A 22 3.04 -11.28 -18.27
CA TYR A 22 2.02 -10.69 -17.42
C TYR A 22 2.61 -10.12 -16.12
N ALA A 23 3.47 -10.86 -15.44
CA ALA A 23 4.08 -10.44 -14.19
C ALA A 23 4.92 -9.16 -14.32
N PHE A 24 5.48 -8.92 -15.50
CA PHE A 24 6.25 -7.71 -15.80
C PHE A 24 5.49 -6.65 -16.60
N GLY A 25 4.17 -6.81 -16.75
CA GLY A 25 3.29 -5.80 -17.35
C GLY A 25 3.39 -5.68 -18.88
N PHE A 26 4.01 -6.65 -19.58
CA PHE A 26 4.14 -6.65 -21.04
C PHE A 26 2.89 -7.17 -21.77
N ALA A 27 1.95 -7.77 -21.05
CA ALA A 27 0.72 -8.31 -21.62
C ALA A 27 -0.51 -7.92 -20.79
N ARG A 28 -1.70 -7.88 -21.41
CA ARG A 28 -2.94 -7.50 -20.74
C ARG A 28 -3.59 -8.67 -20.01
N LYS A 29 -4.22 -8.39 -18.86
CA LYS A 29 -4.83 -9.33 -17.93
C LYS A 29 -5.87 -10.29 -18.55
N GLU A 30 -6.63 -9.81 -19.54
CA GLU A 30 -7.91 -10.39 -20.01
C GLU A 30 -7.84 -11.85 -20.50
N HIS A 31 -6.65 -12.38 -20.79
CA HIS A 31 -6.49 -13.75 -21.31
C HIS A 31 -5.69 -14.67 -20.37
N PHE A 32 -5.07 -14.12 -19.31
CA PHE A 32 -4.15 -14.90 -18.49
C PHE A 32 -4.85 -15.86 -17.54
N GLU A 33 -5.98 -15.46 -16.95
CA GLU A 33 -6.70 -16.28 -15.96
C GLU A 33 -7.13 -17.64 -16.50
N THR A 34 -7.38 -17.74 -17.82
CA THR A 34 -7.73 -18.99 -18.49
C THR A 34 -6.59 -20.02 -18.49
N TYR A 35 -5.34 -19.54 -18.48
CA TYR A 35 -4.15 -20.41 -18.60
C TYR A 35 -3.40 -20.59 -17.29
N MET A 36 -3.84 -19.92 -16.22
CA MET A 36 -3.19 -19.99 -14.92
C MET A 36 -3.34 -21.38 -14.28
N PRO A 37 -2.25 -22.02 -13.81
CA PRO A 37 -2.33 -23.25 -13.06
C PRO A 37 -3.24 -23.13 -11.84
N ILE A 38 -3.86 -24.24 -11.43
CA ILE A 38 -4.85 -24.22 -10.34
C ILE A 38 -4.21 -23.77 -9.01
N GLU A 39 -2.99 -24.20 -8.75
CA GLU A 39 -2.22 -23.84 -7.54
C GLU A 39 -1.96 -22.34 -7.48
N THR A 40 -1.63 -21.74 -8.61
CA THR A 40 -1.44 -20.30 -8.76
C THR A 40 -2.73 -19.55 -8.51
N ARG A 41 -3.85 -20.01 -9.08
CA ARG A 41 -5.16 -19.41 -8.86
C ARG A 41 -5.57 -19.47 -7.39
N LEU A 42 -5.30 -20.58 -6.71
CA LEU A 42 -5.59 -20.73 -5.28
C LEU A 42 -4.79 -19.74 -4.45
N LEU A 43 -3.48 -19.63 -4.66
CA LEU A 43 -2.66 -18.66 -3.93
C LEU A 43 -3.11 -17.23 -4.22
N PHE A 44 -3.42 -16.93 -5.48
CA PHE A 44 -3.91 -15.61 -5.87
C PHE A 44 -5.26 -15.27 -5.22
N SER A 45 -6.18 -16.25 -5.13
CA SER A 45 -7.45 -16.11 -4.42
C SER A 45 -7.22 -15.83 -2.93
N VAL A 46 -6.35 -16.58 -2.27
CA VAL A 46 -6.02 -16.37 -0.85
C VAL A 46 -5.48 -14.96 -0.61
N VAL A 47 -4.54 -14.48 -1.42
CA VAL A 47 -4.01 -13.12 -1.29
C VAL A 47 -5.10 -12.05 -1.52
N SER A 48 -5.97 -12.25 -2.50
CA SER A 48 -7.09 -11.35 -2.78
C SER A 48 -8.09 -11.31 -1.61
N ASP A 49 -8.41 -12.47 -1.03
CA ASP A 49 -9.32 -12.58 0.11
C ASP A 49 -8.73 -11.91 1.36
N ILE A 50 -7.41 -12.04 1.58
CA ILE A 50 -6.70 -11.35 2.67
C ILE A 50 -6.80 -9.84 2.49
N ILE A 51 -6.50 -9.31 1.31
CA ILE A 51 -6.60 -7.87 1.04
C ILE A 51 -8.03 -7.37 1.29
N ALA A 52 -9.03 -8.09 0.78
CA ALA A 52 -10.43 -7.70 0.93
C ALA A 52 -10.91 -7.70 2.39
N ARG A 53 -10.35 -8.56 3.24
CA ARG A 53 -10.68 -8.67 4.66
C ARG A 53 -9.89 -7.69 5.52
N GLU A 54 -8.58 -7.66 5.35
CA GLU A 54 -7.67 -6.94 6.24
C GLU A 54 -7.67 -5.42 5.99
N LEU A 55 -7.87 -5.00 4.74
CA LEU A 55 -7.86 -3.59 4.39
C LEU A 55 -8.96 -2.79 5.10
N PRO A 56 -10.25 -3.21 5.10
CA PRO A 56 -11.28 -2.56 5.88
C PRO A 56 -11.08 -2.69 7.39
N ALA A 57 -10.57 -3.86 7.85
CA ALA A 57 -10.36 -4.11 9.28
C ALA A 57 -9.28 -3.20 9.87
N PHE A 58 -8.23 -2.90 9.13
CA PHE A 58 -7.13 -2.05 9.58
C PHE A 58 -7.61 -0.63 9.94
N PHE A 59 -8.48 -0.06 9.14
CA PHE A 59 -9.00 1.29 9.39
C PHE A 59 -10.21 1.33 10.33
N GLY A 60 -10.78 0.18 10.69
CA GLY A 60 -11.96 0.11 11.57
C GLY A 60 -13.21 0.80 11.00
N ASN A 61 -13.18 1.21 9.75
CA ASN A 61 -14.24 1.97 9.11
C ASN A 61 -14.62 1.37 7.74
N ALA A 62 -15.62 0.51 7.75
CA ALA A 62 -16.13 -0.14 6.53
C ALA A 62 -16.67 0.84 5.47
N TYR A 63 -16.98 2.09 5.86
CA TYR A 63 -17.55 3.08 4.94
C TYR A 63 -16.55 3.60 3.91
N LEU A 64 -15.27 3.68 4.24
CA LEU A 64 -14.23 4.17 3.32
C LEU A 64 -13.85 3.11 2.27
N MET A 65 -14.00 1.84 2.63
CA MET A 65 -13.59 0.71 1.79
C MET A 65 -14.75 0.17 0.95
N THR A 66 -15.11 0.89 -0.10
CA THR A 66 -16.08 0.38 -1.07
C THR A 66 -15.51 -0.81 -1.83
N HIS A 67 -16.35 -1.77 -2.26
CA HIS A 67 -15.93 -2.86 -3.13
C HIS A 67 -15.16 -2.36 -4.36
N LYS A 68 -15.60 -1.24 -4.94
CA LYS A 68 -14.94 -0.62 -6.10
C LYS A 68 -13.49 -0.19 -5.79
N LEU A 69 -13.22 0.32 -4.61
CA LEU A 69 -11.87 0.70 -4.19
C LEU A 69 -11.00 -0.53 -3.94
N ILE A 70 -11.54 -1.54 -3.27
CA ILE A 70 -10.85 -2.82 -3.05
C ILE A 70 -10.51 -3.47 -4.39
N ASP A 71 -11.45 -3.54 -5.33
CA ASP A 71 -11.25 -4.08 -6.67
C ASP A 71 -10.15 -3.30 -7.43
N ALA A 72 -10.13 -1.97 -7.30
CA ALA A 72 -9.11 -1.13 -7.93
C ALA A 72 -7.72 -1.40 -7.35
N ILE A 73 -7.61 -1.52 -6.02
CA ILE A 73 -6.36 -1.88 -5.34
C ILE A 73 -5.90 -3.27 -5.78
N GLN A 74 -6.78 -4.27 -5.78
CA GLN A 74 -6.46 -5.62 -6.22
C GLN A 74 -6.04 -5.65 -7.69
N HIS A 75 -6.65 -4.83 -8.53
CA HIS A 75 -6.27 -4.69 -9.92
C HIS A 75 -4.85 -4.15 -10.08
N ASP A 76 -4.48 -3.10 -9.34
CA ASP A 76 -3.14 -2.52 -9.39
C ASP A 76 -2.07 -3.49 -8.83
N LEU A 77 -2.42 -4.25 -7.78
CA LEU A 77 -1.53 -5.24 -7.18
C LEU A 77 -1.46 -6.56 -7.96
N TYR A 78 -2.25 -6.73 -9.03
CA TYR A 78 -2.34 -7.98 -9.77
C TYR A 78 -0.98 -8.47 -10.30
N THR A 79 -0.23 -7.60 -10.96
CA THR A 79 1.10 -7.95 -11.51
C THR A 79 2.12 -8.25 -10.41
N THR A 80 2.04 -7.54 -9.28
CA THR A 80 2.90 -7.78 -8.11
C THR A 80 2.61 -9.14 -7.49
N ASN A 81 1.33 -9.49 -7.34
CA ASN A 81 0.93 -10.79 -6.83
C ASN A 81 1.31 -11.94 -7.79
N LEU A 82 1.27 -11.72 -9.10
CA LEU A 82 1.81 -12.68 -10.06
C LEU A 82 3.33 -12.86 -9.92
N ARG A 83 4.07 -11.79 -9.68
CA ARG A 83 5.51 -11.87 -9.43
C ARG A 83 5.82 -12.67 -8.17
N LEU A 84 5.02 -12.50 -7.11
CA LEU A 84 5.15 -13.30 -5.90
C LEU A 84 5.06 -14.80 -6.22
N VAL A 85 4.10 -15.19 -7.06
CA VAL A 85 3.87 -16.61 -7.37
C VAL A 85 4.97 -17.23 -8.23
N TYR A 86 5.42 -16.51 -9.25
CA TYR A 86 6.32 -17.07 -10.24
C TYR A 86 7.79 -16.64 -10.08
N PHE A 87 8.04 -15.52 -9.41
CA PHE A 87 9.35 -14.86 -9.39
C PHE A 87 9.75 -14.37 -8.00
N HIS A 88 9.25 -15.01 -6.94
CA HIS A 88 9.54 -14.62 -5.54
C HIS A 88 11.03 -14.63 -5.18
N SER A 89 11.85 -15.37 -5.94
CA SER A 89 13.30 -15.39 -5.78
C SER A 89 14.04 -14.35 -6.65
N ALA A 90 13.32 -13.55 -7.45
CA ALA A 90 13.96 -12.49 -8.21
C ALA A 90 14.54 -11.44 -7.26
N LEU A 91 15.85 -11.21 -7.39
CA LEU A 91 16.56 -10.24 -6.56
C LEU A 91 15.99 -8.83 -6.79
N ARG A 92 15.35 -8.30 -5.78
CA ARG A 92 15.01 -6.88 -5.67
C ARG A 92 15.90 -6.27 -4.59
N PRO A 93 16.22 -4.98 -4.68
CA PRO A 93 16.83 -4.29 -3.57
C PRO A 93 15.89 -4.37 -2.36
N GLU A 94 16.47 -4.50 -1.16
CA GLU A 94 15.68 -4.45 0.07
C GLU A 94 14.92 -3.12 0.14
N PRO A 95 13.62 -3.16 0.46
CA PRO A 95 12.83 -1.94 0.57
C PRO A 95 13.30 -1.11 1.77
N ASN A 96 13.32 0.20 1.61
CA ASN A 96 13.64 1.12 2.71
C ASN A 96 12.41 1.33 3.60
N VAL A 97 12.12 0.34 4.44
CA VAL A 97 10.94 0.34 5.32
C VAL A 97 11.00 1.48 6.34
N ASP A 98 12.18 1.79 6.87
CA ASP A 98 12.36 2.85 7.87
C ASP A 98 12.04 4.23 7.28
N GLU A 99 12.44 4.48 6.05
CA GLU A 99 12.08 5.71 5.34
C GLU A 99 10.57 5.79 5.09
N ALA A 100 9.94 4.70 4.66
CA ALA A 100 8.51 4.63 4.45
C ALA A 100 7.73 4.90 5.75
N ILE A 101 8.16 4.32 6.88
CA ILE A 101 7.57 4.58 8.21
C ILE A 101 7.75 6.05 8.61
N SER A 102 8.91 6.62 8.33
CA SER A 102 9.20 8.01 8.67
C SER A 102 8.33 9.01 7.89
N GLN A 103 8.08 8.75 6.61
CA GLN A 103 7.35 9.67 5.73
C GLN A 103 5.84 9.43 5.74
N PHE A 104 5.41 8.16 5.76
CA PHE A 104 4.00 7.76 5.63
C PHE A 104 3.67 6.59 6.57
N PRO A 105 3.69 6.82 7.91
CA PRO A 105 3.62 5.75 8.89
C PRO A 105 2.39 4.84 8.77
N VAL A 106 1.23 5.40 8.49
CA VAL A 106 -0.04 4.62 8.38
C VAL A 106 -0.01 3.67 7.20
N TYR A 107 0.46 4.13 6.03
CA TYR A 107 0.55 3.29 4.84
C TYR A 107 1.63 2.21 4.97
N ALA A 108 2.75 2.54 5.61
CA ALA A 108 3.81 1.57 5.90
C ALA A 108 3.32 0.49 6.88
N GLN A 109 2.61 0.87 7.94
CA GLN A 109 2.00 -0.06 8.90
C GLN A 109 0.94 -0.95 8.24
N LEU A 110 0.07 -0.38 7.39
CA LEU A 110 -0.90 -1.15 6.61
C LEU A 110 -0.18 -2.19 5.73
N THR A 111 0.88 -1.77 5.03
CA THR A 111 1.65 -2.66 4.16
C THR A 111 2.27 -3.81 4.96
N GLN A 112 2.90 -3.52 6.10
CA GLN A 112 3.46 -4.54 6.98
C GLN A 112 2.39 -5.47 7.54
N HIS A 113 1.22 -4.93 7.94
CA HIS A 113 0.09 -5.73 8.41
C HIS A 113 -0.38 -6.74 7.36
N LEU A 114 -0.56 -6.31 6.11
CA LEU A 114 -0.96 -7.19 5.02
C LEU A 114 0.11 -8.24 4.69
N ILE A 115 1.39 -7.86 4.66
CA ILE A 115 2.49 -8.80 4.45
C ILE A 115 2.49 -9.87 5.55
N GLN A 116 2.30 -9.48 6.81
CA GLN A 116 2.22 -10.41 7.93
C GLN A 116 1.02 -11.35 7.82
N ALA A 117 -0.15 -10.85 7.41
CA ALA A 117 -1.34 -11.68 7.19
C ALA A 117 -1.11 -12.68 6.06
N ILE A 118 -0.52 -12.26 4.94
CA ILE A 118 -0.17 -13.13 3.81
C ILE A 118 0.85 -14.19 4.26
N ALA A 119 1.90 -13.81 5.01
CA ALA A 119 2.89 -14.76 5.52
C ALA A 119 2.23 -15.86 6.37
N THR A 120 1.30 -15.46 7.22
CA THR A 120 0.61 -16.37 8.14
C THR A 120 -0.26 -17.39 7.40
N GLU A 121 -0.96 -16.98 6.35
CA GLU A 121 -1.91 -17.85 5.65
C GLU A 121 -1.28 -18.64 4.50
N THR A 122 -0.18 -18.16 3.92
CA THR A 122 0.48 -18.82 2.77
C THR A 122 1.70 -19.63 3.14
N ASN A 123 2.22 -19.51 4.37
CA ASN A 123 3.49 -20.10 4.82
C ASN A 123 4.72 -19.63 3.98
N ILE A 124 4.59 -18.53 3.24
CA ILE A 124 5.73 -17.92 2.55
C ILE A 124 6.53 -17.11 3.57
N PRO A 125 7.88 -17.22 3.61
CA PRO A 125 8.69 -16.46 4.56
C PRO A 125 8.42 -14.96 4.49
N HIS A 126 8.28 -14.31 5.65
CA HIS A 126 8.00 -12.89 5.77
C HIS A 126 9.00 -12.02 4.99
N ASP A 127 10.30 -12.31 5.09
CA ASP A 127 11.35 -11.53 4.39
C ASP A 127 11.20 -11.63 2.87
N THR A 128 10.80 -12.81 2.36
CA THR A 128 10.52 -12.98 0.93
C THR A 128 9.36 -12.10 0.49
N LEU A 129 8.28 -12.08 1.28
CA LEU A 129 7.12 -11.24 1.00
C LEU A 129 7.46 -9.76 1.11
N GLN A 130 8.18 -9.36 2.15
CA GLN A 130 8.61 -7.97 2.34
C GLN A 130 9.43 -7.47 1.15
N ASN A 131 10.42 -8.24 0.72
CA ASN A 131 11.26 -7.87 -0.43
C ASN A 131 10.50 -7.86 -1.77
N THR A 132 9.45 -8.66 -1.89
CA THR A 132 8.70 -8.78 -3.16
C THR A 132 7.55 -7.80 -3.24
N LEU A 133 6.84 -7.57 -2.12
CA LEU A 133 5.55 -6.88 -2.12
C LEU A 133 5.61 -5.46 -1.57
N PHE A 134 6.52 -5.16 -0.61
CA PHE A 134 6.43 -3.96 0.20
C PHE A 134 6.32 -2.67 -0.63
N GLU A 135 7.23 -2.46 -1.56
CA GLU A 135 7.30 -1.22 -2.34
C GLU A 135 6.05 -1.01 -3.21
N ASP A 136 5.60 -2.06 -3.89
CA ASP A 136 4.44 -1.96 -4.79
C ASP A 136 3.13 -1.78 -3.99
N TYR A 137 2.98 -2.48 -2.86
CA TYR A 137 1.83 -2.33 -1.97
C TYR A 137 1.78 -0.94 -1.36
N PHE A 138 2.88 -0.49 -0.79
CA PHE A 138 3.02 0.82 -0.20
C PHE A 138 2.68 1.95 -1.19
N ASN A 139 3.25 1.91 -2.39
CA ASN A 139 2.96 2.89 -3.43
C ASN A 139 1.51 2.84 -3.91
N THR A 140 0.93 1.64 -4.01
CA THR A 140 -0.49 1.48 -4.36
C THR A 140 -1.39 2.10 -3.29
N PHE A 141 -1.10 1.89 -2.01
CA PHE A 141 -1.91 2.46 -0.93
C PHE A 141 -1.81 3.98 -0.88
N ILE A 142 -0.62 4.57 -1.00
CA ILE A 142 -0.47 6.03 -1.08
C ILE A 142 -1.26 6.60 -2.26
N THR A 143 -1.30 5.88 -3.38
CA THR A 143 -1.97 6.38 -4.60
C THR A 143 -3.48 6.21 -4.55
N ARG A 144 -3.98 5.12 -3.93
CA ARG A 144 -5.40 4.75 -3.95
C ARG A 144 -6.18 5.16 -2.71
N LEU A 145 -5.49 5.31 -1.58
CA LEU A 145 -6.13 5.68 -0.32
C LEU A 145 -5.87 7.15 -0.02
N PRO A 146 -6.86 8.04 -0.22
CA PRO A 146 -6.70 9.46 0.03
C PRO A 146 -6.36 9.72 1.50
N GLN A 147 -5.38 10.56 1.74
CA GLN A 147 -4.89 10.87 3.08
C GLN A 147 -5.99 11.42 3.99
N GLU A 148 -6.81 12.31 3.45
CA GLU A 148 -7.94 12.95 4.13
C GLU A 148 -9.04 11.96 4.57
N GLU A 149 -9.09 10.78 3.96
CA GLU A 149 -10.09 9.74 4.30
C GLU A 149 -9.53 8.68 5.25
N VAL A 150 -8.23 8.42 5.22
CA VAL A 150 -7.61 7.32 5.99
C VAL A 150 -6.89 7.79 7.25
N LEU A 151 -6.46 9.04 7.32
CA LEU A 151 -5.82 9.60 8.51
C LEU A 151 -6.84 10.31 9.40
N PRO A 152 -6.71 10.20 10.72
CA PRO A 152 -7.53 10.98 11.63
C PRO A 152 -7.30 12.48 11.39
N ILE A 153 -8.37 13.24 11.39
CA ILE A 153 -8.30 14.69 11.36
C ILE A 153 -7.77 15.16 12.71
N ILE A 154 -6.74 16.00 12.67
CA ILE A 154 -6.18 16.66 13.85
C ILE A 154 -6.43 18.18 13.71
N THR A 155 -7.25 18.74 14.58
CA THR A 155 -7.47 20.17 14.62
C THR A 155 -6.38 20.85 15.46
N VAL A 156 -5.62 21.74 14.83
CA VAL A 156 -4.52 22.46 15.49
C VAL A 156 -4.83 23.94 15.53
N ASP A 157 -4.89 24.51 16.73
CA ASP A 157 -5.03 25.96 16.92
C ASP A 157 -3.67 26.62 17.08
N LEU A 158 -3.46 27.73 16.34
CA LEU A 158 -2.20 28.46 16.32
C LEU A 158 -2.38 29.83 16.98
N GLU A 159 -1.97 29.94 18.27
CA GLU A 159 -2.02 31.17 19.04
C GLU A 159 -0.65 31.90 19.05
N PHE A 160 -0.45 32.84 18.13
CA PHE A 160 0.75 33.65 18.05
C PHE A 160 0.42 35.14 18.21
N VAL A 161 0.32 35.61 19.45
CA VAL A 161 -0.12 36.97 19.77
C VAL A 161 0.90 38.01 19.29
N ASP A 162 2.21 37.77 19.48
CA ASP A 162 3.26 38.75 19.20
C ASP A 162 4.02 38.50 17.89
N ASN A 163 3.81 37.38 17.23
CA ASN A 163 4.56 37.01 16.04
C ASN A 163 3.70 36.23 15.00
N THR A 164 2.81 36.96 14.35
CA THR A 164 1.94 36.43 13.31
C THR A 164 2.70 35.89 12.08
N ALA A 165 3.93 36.36 11.83
CA ALA A 165 4.78 35.87 10.75
C ALA A 165 5.27 34.44 11.05
N LEU A 166 5.63 34.14 12.29
CA LEU A 166 6.00 32.79 12.73
C LEU A 166 4.82 31.82 12.65
N GLY A 167 3.64 32.27 13.13
CA GLY A 167 2.41 31.49 13.03
C GLY A 167 2.06 31.11 11.58
N ARG A 168 2.14 32.06 10.65
CA ARG A 168 1.91 31.79 9.21
C ARG A 168 2.93 30.82 8.63
N ARG A 169 4.21 30.97 8.99
CA ARG A 169 5.25 30.05 8.52
C ARG A 169 5.03 28.63 9.05
N LEU A 170 4.65 28.51 10.32
CA LEU A 170 4.32 27.22 10.92
C LEU A 170 3.10 26.58 10.23
N ALA A 171 2.04 27.36 10.00
CA ALA A 171 0.87 26.93 9.27
C ALA A 171 1.23 26.38 7.88
N GLN A 172 2.10 27.07 7.13
CA GLN A 172 2.58 26.59 5.83
C GLN A 172 3.37 25.28 5.94
N LEU A 173 4.20 25.11 6.96
CA LEU A 173 4.95 23.88 7.17
C LEU A 173 4.01 22.71 7.50
N MET A 174 3.03 22.95 8.38
CA MET A 174 2.07 21.92 8.80
C MET A 174 1.15 21.47 7.65
N ASN A 175 0.66 22.41 6.83
CA ASN A 175 -0.14 22.09 5.64
C ASN A 175 0.62 21.27 4.58
N ASN A 176 1.94 21.25 4.64
CA ASN A 176 2.79 20.49 3.72
C ASN A 176 3.31 19.20 4.35
N MET A 177 2.80 18.77 5.51
CA MET A 177 3.19 17.50 6.15
C MET A 177 2.40 16.34 5.57
N PRO A 178 2.99 15.47 4.73
CA PRO A 178 2.27 14.41 4.05
C PRO A 178 1.82 13.26 4.96
N ALA A 179 2.31 13.24 6.21
CA ALA A 179 1.98 12.21 7.18
C ALA A 179 0.79 12.56 8.10
N LEU A 180 0.22 13.75 7.96
CA LEU A 180 -0.80 14.27 8.87
C LEU A 180 -1.97 14.88 8.11
N ASN A 181 -3.19 14.60 8.60
CA ASN A 181 -4.41 15.23 8.12
C ASN A 181 -4.79 16.36 9.10
N ILE A 182 -4.30 17.56 8.85
CA ILE A 182 -4.39 18.72 9.77
C ILE A 182 -5.42 19.71 9.27
N ILE A 183 -6.31 20.13 10.18
CA ILE A 183 -7.14 21.33 10.02
C ILE A 183 -6.57 22.40 10.95
N LEU A 184 -6.11 23.50 10.35
CA LEU A 184 -5.64 24.66 11.13
C LEU A 184 -6.82 25.55 11.52
N SER A 185 -6.88 25.90 12.80
CA SER A 185 -7.78 26.92 13.34
C SER A 185 -6.96 28.08 13.93
N PHE A 186 -7.62 29.19 14.14
CA PHE A 186 -7.06 30.38 14.75
C PHE A 186 -8.09 30.95 15.73
N ASP A 187 -7.67 31.21 16.95
CA ASP A 187 -8.54 31.78 18.00
C ASP A 187 -9.69 30.86 18.46
N THR A 188 -9.55 29.54 18.37
CA THR A 188 -10.54 28.56 18.85
C THR A 188 -9.91 27.41 19.65
N PRO A 189 -9.13 27.70 20.72
CA PRO A 189 -8.36 26.68 21.44
C PRO A 189 -9.24 25.61 22.09
N ASP A 190 -10.46 25.97 22.52
CA ASP A 190 -11.36 25.04 23.23
C ASP A 190 -11.86 23.86 22.35
N SER A 191 -11.76 24.00 21.03
CA SER A 191 -12.20 22.96 20.06
C SER A 191 -11.06 22.25 19.37
N ALA A 192 -9.81 22.62 19.68
CA ALA A 192 -8.62 22.05 19.03
C ALA A 192 -8.11 20.82 19.78
N ASP A 193 -7.62 19.84 19.02
CA ASP A 193 -6.91 18.67 19.57
C ASP A 193 -5.53 19.04 20.09
N LEU A 194 -4.91 20.07 19.48
CA LEU A 194 -3.60 20.60 19.82
C LEU A 194 -3.57 22.12 19.71
N VAL A 195 -3.06 22.77 20.74
CA VAL A 195 -2.79 24.23 20.72
C VAL A 195 -1.29 24.48 20.67
N ILE A 196 -0.84 25.25 19.71
CA ILE A 196 0.55 25.70 19.62
C ILE A 196 0.59 27.20 19.85
N SER A 197 1.20 27.61 20.96
CA SER A 197 1.27 29.01 21.39
C SER A 197 2.71 29.44 21.62
N ASN A 198 3.00 30.73 21.41
CA ASN A 198 4.24 31.38 21.83
C ASN A 198 4.13 32.02 23.22
N THR A 199 2.98 31.90 23.87
CA THR A 199 2.74 32.36 25.24
C THR A 199 2.56 31.16 26.17
N HIS A 200 2.91 31.31 27.45
CA HIS A 200 2.58 30.29 28.45
C HIS A 200 1.05 30.24 28.62
N LEU A 201 0.48 29.09 28.30
CA LEU A 201 -0.91 28.80 28.66
C LEU A 201 -0.99 28.76 30.18
N SER A 202 -1.73 29.68 30.78
CA SER A 202 -1.95 29.80 32.23
C SER A 202 -3.00 28.81 32.71
#